data_9a3a4919692d7d4f75a6127d30015ef8
#
_entry.id   9a3a4919692d7d4f75a6127d30015ef8
#
_cell.length_a   1.000
_cell.length_b   1.000
_cell.length_c   1.000
_cell.angle_alpha   90.00
_cell.angle_beta   90.00
_cell.angle_gamma   90.00
#
_symmetry.space_group_name_H-M   'P 1'
#
loop_
_entity.id
_entity.type
_entity.pdbx_description
1 polymer ?
#
loop_
_entity_poly.entity_id
_entity_poly.type
_entity_poly.pdbx_seq_one_letter_code
_entity_poly.pdbx_strand_id
1 'polypeptide(L)'
;MNDLNFDLKKILFEHKKWLDSNGQEGVLADLKNCKLKGAVLIGANLKNANFEGTYLYGAYFKKANLENANLEGANLRGANLRWTNLRNTNMKNTNLVKADLMEAKLKDTSLEGANLKMAKGLTSEQLNGAIINDKTVLPESLKRN
;
A
#
# COMPACT_ATOMS: atom_id res chain seq x y z
N MET A 1 -13.16 22.38 -2.58
CA MET A 1 -12.69 21.04 -2.92
C MET A 1 -11.17 21.09 -3.02
N ASN A 2 -10.51 20.38 -2.16
CA ASN A 2 -9.08 20.46 -2.01
C ASN A 2 -8.38 19.91 -3.25
N ASP A 3 -7.54 20.71 -3.83
CA ASP A 3 -6.59 20.26 -4.84
C ASP A 3 -5.55 19.37 -4.15
N LEU A 4 -5.96 18.13 -3.88
CA LEU A 4 -5.14 17.15 -3.17
C LEU A 4 -3.80 16.89 -3.88
N ASN A 5 -3.73 17.13 -5.20
CA ASN A 5 -2.47 17.03 -5.93
C ASN A 5 -1.45 18.10 -5.52
N PHE A 6 -1.90 19.29 -5.18
CA PHE A 6 -1.02 20.34 -4.68
C PHE A 6 -0.57 20.02 -3.25
N ASP A 7 -1.50 19.61 -2.41
CA ASP A 7 -1.23 19.27 -1.01
C ASP A 7 -0.37 18.01 -0.89
N LEU A 8 -0.50 17.04 -1.82
CA LEU A 8 0.28 15.81 -1.81
C LEU A 8 1.78 16.09 -1.91
N LYS A 9 2.20 16.99 -2.79
CA LYS A 9 3.63 17.34 -2.91
C LYS A 9 4.19 17.90 -1.61
N LYS A 10 3.43 18.76 -0.94
CA LYS A 10 3.81 19.32 0.36
C LYS A 10 3.88 18.23 1.42
N ILE A 11 2.88 17.35 1.47
CA ILE A 11 2.84 16.23 2.42
C ILE A 11 4.05 15.33 2.24
N LEU A 12 4.41 14.98 1.00
CA LEU A 12 5.56 14.15 0.70
C LEU A 12 6.89 14.84 1.06
N PHE A 13 6.98 16.14 0.83
CA PHE A 13 8.16 16.93 1.19
C PHE A 13 8.35 16.96 2.71
N GLU A 14 7.30 17.22 3.48
CA GLU A 14 7.34 17.23 4.94
C GLU A 14 7.63 15.82 5.50
N HIS A 15 7.07 14.79 4.87
CA HIS A 15 7.33 13.39 5.24
C HIS A 15 8.80 13.03 5.02
N LYS A 16 9.41 13.47 3.93
CA LYS A 16 10.83 13.25 3.70
C LYS A 16 11.69 13.88 4.80
N LYS A 17 11.39 15.10 5.19
CA LYS A 17 12.06 15.75 6.33
C LYS A 17 11.90 14.93 7.61
N TRP A 18 10.69 14.44 7.85
CA TRP A 18 10.40 13.62 9.04
C TRP A 18 11.26 12.37 9.06
N LEU A 19 11.38 11.69 7.92
CA LEU A 19 12.22 10.49 7.78
C LEU A 19 13.72 10.82 7.95
N ASP A 20 14.18 11.85 7.28
CA ASP A 20 15.61 12.24 7.27
C ASP A 20 16.09 12.70 8.65
N SER A 21 15.21 13.27 9.46
CA SER A 21 15.50 13.80 10.79
C SER A 21 15.17 12.85 11.94
N ASN A 22 14.75 11.63 11.65
CA ASN A 22 14.23 10.68 12.64
C ASN A 22 13.07 11.27 13.48
N GLY A 23 12.18 12.00 12.80
CA GLY A 23 10.97 12.55 13.41
C GLY A 23 11.14 13.89 14.11
N GLN A 24 12.32 14.51 14.03
CA GLN A 24 12.58 15.80 14.70
C GLN A 24 12.13 16.99 13.88
N GLU A 25 12.09 16.88 12.56
CA GLU A 25 11.64 17.91 11.64
C GLU A 25 10.60 17.33 10.68
N GLY A 26 9.82 18.19 10.07
CA GLY A 26 8.79 17.79 9.13
C GLY A 26 7.58 17.17 9.80
N VAL A 27 6.75 16.49 9.02
CA VAL A 27 5.50 15.88 9.49
C VAL A 27 5.33 14.51 8.85
N LEU A 28 5.05 13.49 9.66
CA LEU A 28 4.68 12.16 9.17
C LEU A 28 3.47 12.27 8.26
N ALA A 29 3.54 11.68 7.06
CA ALA A 29 2.43 11.75 6.11
C ALA A 29 1.17 11.08 6.66
N ASP A 30 0.12 11.87 6.79
CA ASP A 30 -1.22 11.40 7.13
C ASP A 30 -2.16 11.69 5.95
N LEU A 31 -2.48 10.61 5.23
CA LEU A 31 -3.34 10.64 4.05
C LEU A 31 -4.64 9.87 4.29
N LYS A 32 -4.99 9.67 5.56
CA LYS A 32 -6.20 8.94 5.95
C LYS A 32 -7.44 9.50 5.24
N ASN A 33 -8.22 8.57 4.65
CA ASN A 33 -9.47 8.86 3.96
C ASN A 33 -9.35 9.85 2.78
N CYS A 34 -8.15 10.13 2.30
CA CYS A 34 -7.94 11.00 1.14
C CYS A 34 -8.39 10.34 -0.16
N LYS A 35 -8.70 11.16 -1.16
CA LYS A 35 -9.03 10.70 -2.52
C LYS A 35 -7.80 10.87 -3.41
N LEU A 36 -7.11 9.77 -3.66
CA LEU A 36 -5.84 9.74 -4.38
C LEU A 36 -5.89 8.79 -5.60
N LYS A 37 -7.03 8.76 -6.29
CA LYS A 37 -7.19 7.95 -7.52
C LYS A 37 -6.08 8.28 -8.51
N GLY A 38 -5.39 7.25 -8.99
CA GLY A 38 -4.33 7.40 -9.98
C GLY A 38 -3.09 8.16 -9.51
N ALA A 39 -2.95 8.39 -8.22
CA ALA A 39 -1.78 9.12 -7.68
C ALA A 39 -0.48 8.46 -8.11
N VAL A 40 0.50 9.28 -8.52
CA VAL A 40 1.82 8.81 -8.95
C VAL A 40 2.79 8.91 -7.77
N LEU A 41 3.08 7.74 -7.17
CA LEU A 41 3.93 7.59 -5.99
C LEU A 41 5.10 6.65 -6.27
N ILE A 42 5.53 6.58 -7.53
CA ILE A 42 6.62 5.71 -7.98
C ILE A 42 7.91 6.06 -7.24
N GLY A 43 8.53 5.06 -6.64
CA GLY A 43 9.79 5.21 -5.92
C GLY A 43 9.72 6.07 -4.66
N ALA A 44 8.53 6.50 -4.24
CA ALA A 44 8.37 7.35 -3.06
C ALA A 44 8.74 6.60 -1.78
N ASN A 45 9.42 7.28 -0.86
CA ASN A 45 9.65 6.76 0.48
C ASN A 45 8.49 7.16 1.39
N LEU A 46 7.58 6.19 1.60
CA LEU A 46 6.35 6.36 2.38
C LEU A 46 6.37 5.51 3.65
N LYS A 47 7.55 5.18 4.11
CA LYS A 47 7.75 4.40 5.33
C LYS A 47 6.98 5.05 6.50
N ASN A 48 6.23 4.25 7.24
CA ASN A 48 5.39 4.65 8.36
C ASN A 48 4.18 5.55 8.01
N ALA A 49 3.94 5.88 6.75
CA ALA A 49 2.83 6.76 6.35
C ALA A 49 1.45 6.16 6.67
N ASN A 50 0.48 7.02 6.91
CA ASN A 50 -0.91 6.62 7.16
C ASN A 50 -1.77 6.83 5.92
N PHE A 51 -2.24 5.71 5.34
CA PHE A 51 -3.17 5.65 4.21
C PHE A 51 -4.49 4.94 4.60
N GLU A 52 -4.82 4.88 5.88
CA GLU A 52 -6.05 4.20 6.32
C GLU A 52 -7.26 4.74 5.57
N GLY A 53 -8.06 3.84 4.98
CA GLY A 53 -9.29 4.20 4.27
C GLY A 53 -9.09 5.05 3.02
N THR A 54 -7.86 5.25 2.55
CA THR A 54 -7.55 6.09 1.39
C THR A 54 -8.03 5.46 0.09
N TYR A 55 -8.59 6.27 -0.80
CA TYR A 55 -9.01 5.85 -2.13
C TYR A 55 -7.85 5.95 -3.12
N LEU A 56 -7.20 4.82 -3.39
CA LEU A 56 -6.00 4.68 -4.20
C LEU A 56 -6.23 3.86 -5.48
N TYR A 57 -7.46 3.91 -6.02
CA TYR A 57 -7.81 3.18 -7.24
C TYR A 57 -6.83 3.54 -8.37
N GLY A 58 -6.18 2.51 -8.95
CA GLY A 58 -5.24 2.69 -10.05
C GLY A 58 -3.98 3.48 -9.72
N ALA A 59 -3.65 3.68 -8.44
CA ALA A 59 -2.46 4.42 -8.04
C ALA A 59 -1.17 3.67 -8.43
N TYR A 60 -0.09 4.42 -8.62
CA TYR A 60 1.21 3.91 -9.05
C TYR A 60 2.21 3.95 -7.90
N PHE A 61 2.50 2.79 -7.32
CA PHE A 61 3.47 2.62 -6.22
C PHE A 61 4.72 1.83 -6.63
N LYS A 62 4.95 1.66 -7.93
CA LYS A 62 6.10 0.88 -8.41
C LYS A 62 7.39 1.33 -7.70
N LYS A 63 8.09 0.37 -7.07
CA LYS A 63 9.34 0.62 -6.32
C LYS A 63 9.21 1.56 -5.11
N ALA A 64 8.01 1.88 -4.67
CA ALA A 64 7.82 2.69 -3.45
C ALA A 64 8.20 1.88 -2.20
N ASN A 65 8.54 2.58 -1.13
CA ASN A 65 8.75 2.00 0.18
C ASN A 65 7.55 2.33 1.08
N LEU A 66 6.74 1.31 1.39
CA LEU A 66 5.58 1.38 2.28
C LEU A 66 5.81 0.60 3.59
N GLU A 67 7.06 0.30 3.91
CA GLU A 67 7.39 -0.44 5.13
C GLU A 67 6.76 0.23 6.36
N ASN A 68 6.12 -0.57 7.20
CA ASN A 68 5.41 -0.13 8.40
C ASN A 68 4.26 0.85 8.16
N ALA A 69 3.84 1.09 6.91
CA ALA A 69 2.71 1.97 6.61
C ALA A 69 1.38 1.34 7.04
N ASN A 70 0.37 2.18 7.25
CA ASN A 70 -1.00 1.73 7.52
C ASN A 70 -1.86 1.97 6.28
N LEU A 71 -2.31 0.88 5.65
CA LEU A 71 -3.22 0.88 4.50
C LEU A 71 -4.55 0.20 4.83
N GLU A 72 -4.87 0.04 6.12
CA GLU A 72 -6.11 -0.64 6.53
C GLU A 72 -7.34 -0.02 5.85
N GLY A 73 -8.16 -0.86 5.24
CA GLY A 73 -9.39 -0.44 4.58
C GLY A 73 -9.19 0.40 3.31
N ALA A 74 -7.95 0.60 2.85
CA ALA A 74 -7.68 1.36 1.63
C ALA A 74 -8.22 0.63 0.38
N ASN A 75 -8.58 1.40 -0.63
CA ASN A 75 -8.98 0.87 -1.94
C ASN A 75 -7.81 0.99 -2.93
N LEU A 76 -7.13 -0.13 -3.16
CA LEU A 76 -5.99 -0.27 -4.08
C LEU A 76 -6.36 -1.05 -5.34
N ARG A 77 -7.67 -1.10 -5.68
CA ARG A 77 -8.10 -1.81 -6.89
C ARG A 77 -7.34 -1.30 -8.11
N GLY A 78 -6.74 -2.23 -8.86
CA GLY A 78 -5.98 -1.91 -10.07
C GLY A 78 -4.67 -1.15 -9.83
N ALA A 79 -4.23 -0.98 -8.59
CA ALA A 79 -2.99 -0.28 -8.28
C ALA A 79 -1.76 -1.06 -8.77
N ASN A 80 -0.72 -0.34 -9.17
CA ASN A 80 0.57 -0.91 -9.52
C ASN A 80 1.49 -0.92 -8.30
N LEU A 81 1.65 -2.11 -7.70
CA LEU A 81 2.50 -2.35 -6.53
C LEU A 81 3.76 -3.17 -6.88
N ARG A 82 4.17 -3.17 -8.14
CA ARG A 82 5.35 -3.93 -8.60
C ARG A 82 6.61 -3.43 -7.87
N TRP A 83 7.38 -4.38 -7.34
CA TRP A 83 8.62 -4.10 -6.60
C TRP A 83 8.45 -3.16 -5.41
N THR A 84 7.25 -3.00 -4.89
CA THR A 84 6.99 -2.19 -3.69
C THR A 84 7.46 -2.94 -2.45
N ASN A 85 8.07 -2.22 -1.52
CA ASN A 85 8.37 -2.77 -0.20
C ASN A 85 7.16 -2.60 0.72
N LEU A 86 6.46 -3.71 0.99
CA LEU A 86 5.28 -3.78 1.85
C LEU A 86 5.55 -4.51 3.17
N ARG A 87 6.81 -4.68 3.55
CA ARG A 87 7.16 -5.36 4.80
C ARG A 87 6.52 -4.68 6.01
N ASN A 88 5.93 -5.49 6.88
CA ASN A 88 5.28 -5.01 8.11
C ASN A 88 4.15 -3.99 7.86
N THR A 89 3.64 -3.91 6.65
CA THR A 89 2.54 -2.99 6.30
C THR A 89 1.22 -3.58 6.78
N ASN A 90 0.37 -2.74 7.36
CA ASN A 90 -1.00 -3.12 7.69
C ASN A 90 -1.89 -2.93 6.46
N MET A 91 -2.30 -4.02 5.84
CA MET A 91 -3.21 -4.04 4.69
C MET A 91 -4.51 -4.80 5.01
N LYS A 92 -4.91 -4.82 6.27
CA LYS A 92 -6.17 -5.45 6.67
C LYS A 92 -7.35 -4.83 5.93
N ASN A 93 -8.25 -5.68 5.46
CA ASN A 93 -9.49 -5.25 4.82
C ASN A 93 -9.27 -4.33 3.59
N THR A 94 -8.12 -4.41 2.93
CA THR A 94 -7.86 -3.67 1.69
C THR A 94 -8.58 -4.28 0.50
N ASN A 95 -8.94 -3.43 -0.46
CA ASN A 95 -9.37 -3.89 -1.78
C ASN A 95 -8.16 -3.89 -2.73
N LEU A 96 -7.65 -5.09 -3.03
CA LEU A 96 -6.53 -5.31 -3.96
C LEU A 96 -6.97 -6.01 -5.24
N VAL A 97 -8.27 -5.95 -5.56
CA VAL A 97 -8.80 -6.55 -6.79
C VAL A 97 -8.06 -6.01 -8.00
N LYS A 98 -7.51 -6.90 -8.82
CA LYS A 98 -6.72 -6.57 -10.02
C LYS A 98 -5.44 -5.76 -9.75
N ALA A 99 -4.98 -5.64 -8.52
CA ALA A 99 -3.68 -5.01 -8.24
C ALA A 99 -2.53 -5.86 -8.79
N ASP A 100 -1.44 -5.21 -9.18
CA ASP A 100 -0.23 -5.90 -9.65
C ASP A 100 0.80 -5.94 -8.51
N LEU A 101 1.06 -7.13 -8.00
CA LEU A 101 1.97 -7.39 -6.87
C LEU A 101 3.27 -8.10 -7.29
N MET A 102 3.61 -8.04 -8.60
CA MET A 102 4.84 -8.66 -9.08
C MET A 102 6.04 -8.17 -8.28
N GLU A 103 6.80 -9.13 -7.71
CA GLU A 103 8.01 -8.86 -6.93
C GLU A 103 7.81 -7.93 -5.72
N ALA A 104 6.58 -7.69 -5.28
CA ALA A 104 6.33 -6.96 -4.04
C ALA A 104 6.85 -7.77 -2.84
N LYS A 105 7.44 -7.08 -1.87
CA LYS A 105 7.97 -7.71 -0.64
C LYS A 105 6.88 -7.72 0.41
N LEU A 106 6.36 -8.92 0.73
CA LEU A 106 5.19 -9.11 1.59
C LEU A 106 5.53 -9.73 2.96
N LYS A 107 6.79 -9.78 3.34
CA LYS A 107 7.16 -10.36 4.63
C LYS A 107 6.48 -9.60 5.78
N ASP A 108 5.75 -10.34 6.60
CA ASP A 108 5.01 -9.79 7.76
C ASP A 108 3.96 -8.72 7.39
N THR A 109 3.54 -8.66 6.12
CA THR A 109 2.42 -7.82 5.69
C THR A 109 1.11 -8.44 6.16
N SER A 110 0.27 -7.68 6.84
CA SER A 110 -1.05 -8.15 7.25
C SER A 110 -2.05 -8.00 6.09
N LEU A 111 -2.53 -9.13 5.58
CA LEU A 111 -3.53 -9.21 4.51
C LEU A 111 -4.84 -9.85 5.01
N GLU A 112 -5.07 -9.85 6.31
CA GLU A 112 -6.30 -10.37 6.91
C GLU A 112 -7.52 -9.60 6.38
N GLY A 113 -8.49 -10.32 5.85
CA GLY A 113 -9.68 -9.71 5.25
C GLY A 113 -9.46 -8.97 3.93
N ALA A 114 -8.24 -8.96 3.39
CA ALA A 114 -7.95 -8.31 2.11
C ALA A 114 -8.56 -9.08 0.94
N ASN A 115 -8.98 -8.36 -0.09
CA ASN A 115 -9.52 -8.96 -1.31
C ASN A 115 -8.48 -8.90 -2.43
N LEU A 116 -7.86 -10.05 -2.73
CA LEU A 116 -6.85 -10.23 -3.77
C LEU A 116 -7.41 -10.87 -5.04
N LYS A 117 -8.72 -10.83 -5.23
CA LYS A 117 -9.35 -11.42 -6.42
C LYS A 117 -8.75 -10.79 -7.68
N MET A 118 -8.31 -11.64 -8.61
CA MET A 118 -7.71 -11.22 -9.88
C MET A 118 -6.40 -10.41 -9.71
N ALA A 119 -5.79 -10.38 -8.53
CA ALA A 119 -4.48 -9.77 -8.35
C ALA A 119 -3.44 -10.49 -9.21
N LYS A 120 -2.48 -9.74 -9.75
CA LYS A 120 -1.47 -10.23 -10.70
C LYS A 120 -0.10 -10.34 -10.02
N GLY A 121 0.72 -11.23 -10.53
CA GLY A 121 2.13 -11.34 -10.15
C GLY A 121 2.38 -11.88 -8.75
N LEU A 122 1.34 -12.26 -8.03
CA LEU A 122 1.46 -12.83 -6.68
C LEU A 122 1.85 -14.31 -6.76
N THR A 123 2.84 -14.71 -5.98
CA THR A 123 3.31 -16.10 -5.88
C THR A 123 2.98 -16.70 -4.52
N SER A 124 3.00 -18.02 -4.44
CA SER A 124 2.85 -18.74 -3.16
C SER A 124 3.94 -18.36 -2.16
N GLU A 125 5.16 -18.13 -2.65
CA GLU A 125 6.29 -17.73 -1.80
C GLU A 125 6.05 -16.37 -1.15
N GLN A 126 5.61 -15.37 -1.93
CA GLN A 126 5.23 -14.06 -1.37
C GLN A 126 4.13 -14.21 -0.32
N LEU A 127 3.10 -15.00 -0.63
CA LEU A 127 1.96 -15.20 0.24
C LEU A 127 2.34 -15.91 1.55
N ASN A 128 3.29 -16.85 1.50
CA ASN A 128 3.76 -17.56 2.70
C ASN A 128 4.44 -16.63 3.71
N GLY A 129 5.04 -15.53 3.25
CA GLY A 129 5.63 -14.53 4.13
C GLY A 129 4.62 -13.56 4.72
N ALA A 130 3.41 -13.49 4.18
CA ALA A 130 2.35 -12.58 4.61
C ALA A 130 1.45 -13.23 5.66
N ILE A 131 0.67 -12.41 6.36
CA ILE A 131 -0.32 -12.84 7.34
C ILE A 131 -1.70 -12.79 6.70
N ILE A 132 -2.35 -13.93 6.55
CA ILE A 132 -3.69 -14.07 5.98
C ILE A 132 -4.63 -14.77 6.97
N ASN A 133 -5.93 -14.68 6.73
CA ASN A 133 -6.95 -15.41 7.50
C ASN A 133 -8.03 -15.98 6.56
N ASP A 134 -9.07 -16.57 7.13
CA ASP A 134 -10.18 -17.16 6.38
C ASP A 134 -11.00 -16.14 5.59
N LYS A 135 -10.91 -14.87 5.92
CA LYS A 135 -11.58 -13.78 5.21
C LYS A 135 -10.75 -13.20 4.05
N THR A 136 -9.48 -13.57 3.95
CA THR A 136 -8.64 -13.16 2.81
C THR A 136 -9.11 -13.86 1.55
N VAL A 137 -9.46 -13.08 0.52
CA VAL A 137 -9.86 -13.63 -0.79
C VAL A 137 -8.62 -13.71 -1.68
N LEU A 138 -8.21 -14.92 -2.03
CA LEU A 138 -7.03 -15.18 -2.87
C LEU A 138 -7.39 -15.19 -4.36
N PRO A 139 -6.42 -14.89 -5.26
CA PRO A 139 -6.61 -15.15 -6.70
C PRO A 139 -6.85 -16.64 -6.93
N GLU A 140 -7.59 -16.98 -7.99
CA GLU A 140 -7.92 -18.39 -8.30
C GLU A 140 -6.68 -19.30 -8.36
N SER A 141 -5.60 -18.81 -8.93
CA SER A 141 -4.33 -19.56 -9.07
C SER A 141 -3.68 -19.93 -7.74
N LEU A 142 -4.04 -19.25 -6.66
CA LEU A 142 -3.43 -19.43 -5.33
C LEU A 142 -4.43 -19.90 -4.28
N LYS A 143 -5.64 -20.25 -4.68
CA LYS A 143 -6.62 -20.81 -3.73
C LYS A 143 -6.09 -22.10 -3.14
N ARG A 144 -6.13 -22.18 -1.83
CA ARG A 144 -5.76 -23.36 -1.06
C ARG A 144 -7.00 -24.27 -0.93
N ASN A 145 -6.81 -25.53 -1.25
CA ASN A 145 -7.85 -26.55 -1.05
C ASN A 145 -7.94 -26.95 0.41
#